data_273a428cd3dd73bb38dc20106377e531
#
_entry.id   273a428cd3dd73bb38dc20106377e531
#
_cell.length_a   1.000
_cell.length_b   1.000
_cell.length_c   1.000
_cell.angle_alpha   90.00
_cell.angle_beta   90.00
_cell.angle_gamma   90.00
#
_symmetry.space_group_name_H-M   'P 1'
#
loop_
_entity.id
_entity.type
_entity.pdbx_description
1 polymer ?
#
loop_
_entity_poly.entity_id
_entity_poly.type
_entity_poly.pdbx_seq_one_letter_code
_entity_poly.pdbx_strand_id
1 'polypeptide(L)'
;MSIPLAQRANAPEFVPFPGEHHGIEWESLTAAHHDGLSALFARMEARDNPPYRTSPDEVEEMLSGASQWRGLVGIARRGIAAGRIVAFAQVVLRFPGRVECVCVGGVDPDFRRIGLGNAIVDWQEGTARQM
;
A
#
# COMPACT_ATOMS: atom_id res chain seq x y z
N MET A 1 0.70 28.84 10.87
CA MET A 1 0.90 28.40 10.74
C MET A 1 0.73 28.13 10.93
N SER A 2 0.84 27.70 11.09
CA SER A 2 0.94 27.15 11.14
C SER A 2 1.22 26.59 11.43
N ILE A 3 1.31 25.90 11.85
CA ILE A 3 1.50 25.04 11.97
C ILE A 3 1.07 24.72 12.16
N PRO A 4 0.54 25.16 12.78
CA PRO A 4 0.42 24.03 12.86
C PRO A 4 0.29 23.46 11.78
N LEU A 5 -0.23 24.17 11.04
CA LEU A 5 -0.15 23.48 9.90
C LEU A 5 1.24 23.32 9.60
N ALA A 6 1.97 24.31 9.76
CA ALA A 6 3.30 24.22 9.46
C ALA A 6 3.90 23.25 10.36
N GLN A 7 3.50 23.22 11.57
CA GLN A 7 4.06 22.35 12.39
C GLN A 7 3.68 21.09 12.06
N ARG A 8 2.60 20.98 11.59
CA ARG A 8 2.25 19.77 11.14
C ARG A 8 2.93 19.51 9.96
N ALA A 9 3.29 20.48 9.31
CA ALA A 9 4.01 20.28 8.13
C ALA A 9 5.28 19.74 8.51
N ASN A 10 5.72 20.04 9.62
CA ASN A 10 6.91 19.48 10.00
C ASN A 10 6.63 18.19 10.57
N ALA A 11 5.44 17.92 10.79
CA ALA A 11 5.12 16.62 11.18
C ALA A 11 5.67 15.77 10.10
N PRO A 12 5.99 14.58 10.37
CA PRO A 12 6.69 13.73 9.48
C PRO A 12 6.10 13.78 8.13
N GLU A 13 6.92 14.00 7.16
CA GLU A 13 6.49 13.99 5.82
C GLU A 13 5.99 12.64 5.48
N PHE A 14 6.16 11.67 6.34
CA PHE A 14 5.64 10.35 6.11
C PHE A 14 5.21 9.75 7.43
N VAL A 15 4.28 8.86 7.37
CA VAL A 15 3.82 8.11 8.52
C VAL A 15 4.78 6.94 8.70
N PRO A 16 5.22 6.65 9.90
CA PRO A 16 6.10 5.51 10.13
C PRO A 16 5.47 4.24 9.57
N PHE A 17 6.29 3.38 8.99
CA PHE A 17 5.81 2.11 8.49
C PHE A 17 5.37 1.23 9.65
N PRO A 18 4.51 0.24 9.41
CA PRO A 18 4.13 -0.70 10.44
C PRO A 18 5.38 -1.38 11.02
N GLY A 19 5.32 -1.74 12.26
CA GLY A 19 6.42 -2.45 12.89
C GLY A 19 6.61 -3.84 12.30
N GLU A 20 7.67 -4.51 12.71
CA GLU A 20 7.95 -5.82 12.18
C GLU A 20 6.83 -6.78 12.53
N HIS A 21 6.39 -7.53 11.53
CA HIS A 21 5.32 -8.49 11.69
C HIS A 21 5.73 -9.76 11.00
N HIS A 22 5.92 -10.82 11.74
CA HIS A 22 6.14 -12.16 11.14
C HIS A 22 7.20 -12.17 10.02
N GLY A 23 8.28 -11.44 10.21
CA GLY A 23 9.34 -11.43 9.22
C GLY A 23 9.04 -10.61 7.98
N ILE A 24 8.11 -9.67 8.06
CA ILE A 24 7.78 -8.80 6.95
C ILE A 24 8.60 -7.51 7.06
N GLU A 25 9.19 -7.09 5.95
CA GLU A 25 9.91 -5.84 5.89
C GLU A 25 9.13 -4.89 5.02
N TRP A 26 8.96 -3.67 5.45
CA TRP A 26 8.13 -2.69 4.77
C TRP A 26 8.98 -1.65 4.03
N GLU A 27 8.55 -1.25 2.85
CA GLU A 27 9.22 -0.18 2.15
C GLU A 27 8.23 0.60 1.28
N SER A 28 8.62 1.77 0.81
CA SER A 28 7.73 2.60 0.00
C SER A 28 7.43 1.93 -1.32
N LEU A 29 6.18 2.01 -1.73
CA LEU A 29 5.75 1.45 -3.01
C LEU A 29 6.24 2.37 -4.13
N THR A 30 6.87 1.80 -5.13
CA THR A 30 7.35 2.54 -6.29
C THR A 30 7.07 1.76 -7.56
N ALA A 31 7.31 2.36 -8.69
CA ALA A 31 7.12 1.69 -9.98
C ALA A 31 8.00 0.45 -10.13
N ALA A 32 9.11 0.39 -9.39
CA ALA A 32 9.97 -0.79 -9.43
C ALA A 32 9.29 -2.04 -8.88
N HIS A 33 8.19 -1.89 -8.15
CA HIS A 33 7.47 -3.02 -7.57
C HIS A 33 6.40 -3.60 -8.50
N HIS A 34 6.34 -3.14 -9.74
CA HIS A 34 5.29 -3.54 -10.68
C HIS A 34 5.11 -5.05 -10.79
N ASP A 35 6.19 -5.78 -11.04
CA ASP A 35 6.09 -7.21 -11.26
C ASP A 35 5.68 -7.94 -9.97
N GLY A 36 6.25 -7.56 -8.86
CA GLY A 36 5.91 -8.18 -7.58
C GLY A 36 4.46 -7.89 -7.18
N LEU A 37 3.99 -6.68 -7.46
CA LEU A 37 2.62 -6.31 -7.14
C LEU A 37 1.64 -7.04 -8.07
N SER A 38 1.96 -7.18 -9.33
CA SER A 38 1.14 -7.93 -10.28
C SER A 38 1.02 -9.39 -9.82
N ALA A 39 2.12 -9.98 -9.35
CA ALA A 39 2.10 -11.35 -8.85
C ALA A 39 1.23 -11.46 -7.60
N LEU A 40 1.26 -10.46 -6.73
CA LEU A 40 0.40 -10.45 -5.54
C LEU A 40 -1.08 -10.40 -5.94
N PHE A 41 -1.45 -9.56 -6.90
CA PHE A 41 -2.83 -9.49 -7.36
C PHE A 41 -3.26 -10.85 -7.92
N ALA A 42 -2.39 -11.51 -8.68
CA ALA A 42 -2.71 -12.82 -9.25
C ALA A 42 -2.99 -13.84 -8.15
N ARG A 43 -2.19 -13.84 -7.09
CA ARG A 43 -2.40 -14.79 -6.00
C ARG A 43 -3.68 -14.50 -5.23
N MET A 44 -3.98 -13.23 -5.01
CA MET A 44 -5.21 -12.86 -4.31
C MET A 44 -6.43 -13.24 -5.14
N GLU A 45 -6.38 -12.99 -6.45
CA GLU A 45 -7.49 -13.30 -7.32
C GLU A 45 -7.68 -14.80 -7.48
N ALA A 46 -6.62 -15.56 -7.46
CA ALA A 46 -6.71 -17.02 -7.56
C ALA A 46 -7.42 -17.59 -6.32
N ARG A 47 -7.21 -16.99 -5.16
CA ARG A 47 -7.85 -17.48 -3.94
C ARG A 47 -9.28 -16.95 -3.80
N ASP A 48 -9.47 -15.67 -4.05
CA ASP A 48 -10.74 -15.01 -3.78
C ASP A 48 -11.72 -15.09 -4.95
N ASN A 49 -11.22 -15.36 -6.14
CA ASN A 49 -12.01 -15.50 -7.36
C ASN A 49 -13.04 -14.36 -7.54
N PRO A 50 -12.60 -13.11 -7.51
CA PRO A 50 -13.54 -12.00 -7.68
C PRO A 50 -14.07 -11.96 -9.11
N PRO A 51 -15.12 -11.17 -9.37
CA PRO A 51 -15.70 -11.08 -10.70
C PRO A 51 -14.84 -10.30 -11.69
N TYR A 52 -13.69 -9.80 -11.26
CA TYR A 52 -12.79 -9.03 -12.11
C TYR A 52 -11.36 -9.55 -11.95
N ARG A 53 -10.50 -9.13 -12.85
CA ARG A 53 -9.08 -9.45 -12.78
C ARG A 53 -8.31 -8.17 -13.04
N THR A 54 -7.25 -7.97 -12.29
CA THR A 54 -6.41 -6.79 -12.45
C THR A 54 -5.28 -7.14 -13.42
N SER A 55 -5.21 -6.41 -14.52
CA SER A 55 -4.19 -6.67 -15.53
C SER A 55 -2.87 -5.99 -15.15
N PRO A 56 -1.75 -6.44 -15.73
CA PRO A 56 -0.47 -5.75 -15.51
C PRO A 56 -0.51 -4.29 -15.94
N ASP A 57 -1.30 -3.95 -16.98
CA ASP A 57 -1.42 -2.57 -17.43
C ASP A 57 -2.13 -1.72 -16.37
N GLU A 58 -3.09 -2.30 -15.67
CA GLU A 58 -3.79 -1.59 -14.60
C GLU A 58 -2.86 -1.36 -13.42
N VAL A 59 -1.97 -2.31 -13.15
CA VAL A 59 -0.97 -2.14 -12.08
C VAL A 59 -0.02 -1.02 -12.48
N GLU A 60 0.37 -0.98 -13.74
CA GLU A 60 1.27 0.08 -14.20
C GLU A 60 0.60 1.43 -14.03
N GLU A 61 -0.67 1.53 -14.33
CA GLU A 61 -1.40 2.77 -14.18
C GLU A 61 -1.49 3.18 -12.71
N MET A 62 -1.70 2.24 -11.81
CA MET A 62 -1.72 2.52 -10.37
C MET A 62 -0.43 3.15 -9.91
N LEU A 63 0.70 2.74 -10.49
CA LEU A 63 2.01 3.18 -10.07
C LEU A 63 2.50 4.40 -10.87
N SER A 64 1.69 4.92 -11.78
CA SER A 64 2.07 6.06 -12.57
C SER A 64 2.01 7.34 -11.73
N GLY A 65 2.59 8.39 -12.19
CA GLY A 65 2.56 9.66 -11.49
C GLY A 65 1.36 10.52 -11.80
N ALA A 66 0.33 9.96 -12.43
CA ALA A 66 -0.82 10.76 -12.86
C ALA A 66 -1.62 11.36 -11.71
N SER A 67 -1.63 10.69 -10.57
CA SER A 67 -2.34 11.19 -9.39
C SER A 67 -1.33 11.33 -8.26
N GLN A 68 -1.68 12.11 -7.27
CA GLN A 68 -0.85 12.23 -6.08
C GLN A 68 -1.17 11.04 -5.19
N TRP A 69 -0.19 10.26 -4.87
CA TRP A 69 -0.42 9.07 -4.06
C TRP A 69 0.83 8.69 -3.24
N ARG A 70 0.60 7.89 -2.21
CA ARG A 70 1.66 7.27 -1.42
C ARG A 70 1.30 5.82 -1.22
N GLY A 71 2.29 4.98 -1.11
CA GLY A 71 2.05 3.56 -0.90
C GLY A 71 3.18 2.86 -0.20
N LEU A 72 2.89 1.65 0.28
CA LEU A 72 3.88 0.81 0.89
C LEU A 72 3.69 -0.63 0.44
N VAL A 73 4.75 -1.42 0.56
CA VAL A 73 4.69 -2.85 0.33
C VAL A 73 5.35 -3.57 1.49
N GLY A 74 4.84 -4.73 1.82
CA GLY A 74 5.46 -5.63 2.79
C GLY A 74 6.06 -6.80 2.05
N ILE A 75 7.33 -7.09 2.32
CA ILE A 75 8.08 -8.12 1.63
C ILE A 75 8.48 -9.19 2.65
N ALA A 76 8.17 -10.44 2.35
CA ALA A 76 8.55 -11.54 3.23
C ALA A 76 10.05 -11.74 3.17
N ARG A 77 10.67 -11.92 4.31
CA ARG A 77 12.12 -12.10 4.39
C ARG A 77 12.52 -13.49 4.85
N ARG A 78 11.55 -14.35 5.18
CA ARG A 78 11.82 -15.70 5.67
C ARG A 78 10.99 -16.71 4.91
N GLY A 79 11.44 -17.94 4.92
CA GLY A 79 10.68 -19.06 4.38
C GLY A 79 10.68 -19.11 2.87
N ILE A 80 9.81 -19.92 2.33
CA ILE A 80 9.76 -20.10 0.89
C ILE A 80 9.19 -18.89 0.17
N ALA A 81 8.52 -18.01 0.90
CA ALA A 81 7.97 -16.79 0.31
C ALA A 81 8.98 -15.64 0.33
N ALA A 82 10.22 -15.88 0.82
CA ALA A 82 11.20 -14.80 0.94
C ALA A 82 11.37 -14.06 -0.39
N GLY A 83 11.31 -12.75 -0.33
CA GLY A 83 11.42 -11.88 -1.50
C GLY A 83 10.10 -11.53 -2.16
N ARG A 84 9.01 -12.17 -1.77
CA ARG A 84 7.70 -11.87 -2.38
C ARG A 84 7.07 -10.68 -1.72
N ILE A 85 6.36 -9.88 -2.51
CA ILE A 85 5.51 -8.85 -1.96
C ILE A 85 4.25 -9.58 -1.46
N VAL A 86 4.00 -9.49 -0.16
CA VAL A 86 2.88 -10.20 0.46
C VAL A 86 1.80 -9.26 0.98
N ALA A 87 2.02 -7.96 0.90
CA ALA A 87 1.03 -6.97 1.30
C ALA A 87 1.32 -5.66 0.58
N PHE A 88 0.28 -4.86 0.35
CA PHE A 88 0.48 -3.53 -0.20
C PHE A 88 -0.61 -2.60 0.29
N ALA A 89 -0.35 -1.32 0.24
CA ALA A 89 -1.36 -0.31 0.51
C ALA A 89 -1.05 0.92 -0.32
N GLN A 90 -2.08 1.63 -0.74
CA GLN A 90 -1.93 2.87 -1.48
C GLN A 90 -2.99 3.86 -1.01
N VAL A 91 -2.63 5.11 -0.87
CA VAL A 91 -3.57 6.18 -0.57
C VAL A 91 -3.48 7.16 -1.74
N VAL A 92 -4.57 7.39 -2.43
CA VAL A 92 -4.61 8.22 -3.62
C VAL A 92 -5.46 9.45 -3.34
N LEU A 93 -4.96 10.62 -3.69
CA LEU A 93 -5.67 11.85 -3.51
C LEU A 93 -6.28 12.23 -4.86
N ARG A 94 -7.58 12.44 -4.87
CA ARG A 94 -8.30 12.79 -6.09
C ARG A 94 -8.90 14.16 -5.95
N PHE A 95 -8.80 14.91 -7.01
CA PHE A 95 -9.20 16.28 -6.97
C PHE A 95 -10.42 16.71 -7.74
N PRO A 96 -10.95 16.10 -8.72
CA PRO A 96 -11.96 16.86 -9.46
C PRO A 96 -13.16 17.14 -8.55
N GLY A 97 -13.50 18.36 -8.48
CA GLY A 97 -14.66 18.80 -7.72
C GLY A 97 -14.36 18.96 -6.24
N ARG A 98 -13.91 17.97 -5.58
CA ARG A 98 -13.56 18.06 -4.16
C ARG A 98 -12.43 17.10 -3.87
N VAL A 99 -11.74 17.34 -2.79
CA VAL A 99 -10.64 16.49 -2.38
C VAL A 99 -11.19 15.22 -1.77
N GLU A 100 -10.64 14.09 -2.19
CA GLU A 100 -11.07 12.80 -1.73
C GLU A 100 -9.87 11.89 -1.62
N CYS A 101 -9.77 11.13 -0.56
CA CYS A 101 -8.71 10.13 -0.38
C CYS A 101 -9.30 8.75 -0.61
N VAL A 102 -8.68 7.99 -1.47
CA VAL A 102 -9.10 6.62 -1.74
C VAL A 102 -8.00 5.68 -1.25
N CYS A 103 -8.37 4.72 -0.43
CA CYS A 103 -7.41 3.76 0.11
C CYS A 103 -7.62 2.40 -0.53
N VAL A 104 -6.53 1.83 -1.01
CA VAL A 104 -6.55 0.50 -1.65
C VAL A 104 -5.48 -0.34 -0.98
N GLY A 105 -5.73 -1.60 -0.79
CA GLY A 105 -4.71 -2.47 -0.19
C GLY A 105 -5.09 -3.93 -0.27
N GLY A 106 -4.17 -4.79 0.03
CA GLY A 106 -4.41 -6.22 0.03
C GLY A 106 -3.29 -6.99 0.68
N VAL A 107 -3.60 -8.23 1.03
CA VAL A 107 -2.67 -9.13 1.70
C VAL A 107 -2.69 -10.48 0.98
N ASP A 108 -1.52 -11.06 0.77
CA ASP A 108 -1.37 -12.39 0.18
C ASP A 108 -2.21 -13.37 1.00
N PRO A 109 -2.99 -14.25 0.36
CA PRO A 109 -3.84 -15.18 1.10
C PRO A 109 -3.12 -16.00 2.15
N ASP A 110 -1.86 -16.33 1.93
CA ASP A 110 -1.11 -17.14 2.88
C ASP A 110 -0.63 -16.34 4.07
N PHE A 111 -0.80 -15.03 4.05
CA PHE A 111 -0.35 -14.14 5.12
C PHE A 111 -1.52 -13.42 5.79
N ARG A 112 -2.74 -13.87 5.57
CA ARG A 112 -3.92 -13.27 6.19
C ARG A 112 -4.06 -13.76 7.63
N ARG A 113 -4.83 -12.99 8.41
CA ARG A 113 -5.15 -13.34 9.80
C ARG A 113 -3.97 -13.28 10.76
N ILE A 114 -2.94 -12.54 10.40
CA ILE A 114 -1.80 -12.34 11.30
C ILE A 114 -1.60 -10.85 11.59
N GLY A 115 -2.63 -10.04 11.36
CA GLY A 115 -2.59 -8.63 11.72
C GLY A 115 -2.10 -7.68 10.65
N LEU A 116 -1.72 -8.18 9.46
CA LEU A 116 -1.21 -7.31 8.41
C LEU A 116 -2.28 -6.37 7.88
N GLY A 117 -3.51 -6.84 7.76
CA GLY A 117 -4.60 -6.00 7.28
C GLY A 117 -4.82 -4.79 8.19
N ASN A 118 -4.81 -4.99 9.50
CA ASN A 118 -4.98 -3.91 10.45
C ASN A 118 -3.80 -2.94 10.39
N ALA A 119 -2.60 -3.47 10.25
CA ALA A 119 -1.40 -2.63 10.15
C ALA A 119 -1.49 -1.73 8.93
N ILE A 120 -1.98 -2.26 7.80
CA ILE A 120 -2.15 -1.49 6.59
C ILE A 120 -3.18 -0.40 6.78
N VAL A 121 -4.32 -0.71 7.39
CA VAL A 121 -5.38 0.26 7.59
C VAL A 121 -4.90 1.39 8.50
N ASP A 122 -4.18 1.07 9.55
CA ASP A 122 -3.65 2.08 10.45
C ASP A 122 -2.69 3.01 9.71
N TRP A 123 -1.83 2.45 8.87
CA TRP A 123 -0.91 3.25 8.09
C TRP A 123 -1.66 4.14 7.10
N GLN A 124 -2.70 3.60 6.47
CA GLN A 124 -3.49 4.36 5.50
C GLN A 124 -4.19 5.54 6.16
N GLU A 125 -4.74 5.34 7.34
CA GLU A 125 -5.40 6.41 8.05
C GLU A 125 -4.43 7.51 8.40
N GLY A 126 -3.26 7.16 8.91
CA GLY A 126 -2.24 8.15 9.24
C GLY A 126 -1.77 8.89 8.00
N THR A 127 -1.56 8.17 6.90
CA THR A 127 -1.07 8.76 5.66
C THR A 127 -2.12 9.70 5.05
N ALA A 128 -3.37 9.33 5.09
CA ALA A 128 -4.43 10.18 4.56
C ALA A 128 -4.48 11.51 5.30
N ARG A 129 -4.22 11.49 6.60
CA ARG A 129 -4.20 12.73 7.37
C ARG A 129 -3.03 13.61 7.02
N GLN A 130 -1.95 13.04 6.48
CA GLN A 130 -0.77 13.80 6.10
C GLN A 130 -0.89 14.37 4.71
N MET A 131 -1.75 13.85 3.90
CA MET A 131 -1.97 14.32 2.56
C MET A 131 -3.06 15.40 2.54
#